data_128b9f6547190c88081c94343033b762
#
_entry.id   128b9f6547190c88081c94343033b762
#
_cell.length_a   1.000
_cell.length_b   1.000
_cell.length_c   1.000
_cell.angle_alpha   90.00
_cell.angle_beta   90.00
_cell.angle_gamma   90.00
#
_symmetry.space_group_name_H-M   'P 1'
#
loop_
_entity.id
_entity.type
_entity.pdbx_description
1 polymer ?
#
loop_
_entity_poly.entity_id
_entity_poly.type
_entity_poly.pdbx_seq_one_letter_code
_entity_poly.pdbx_strand_id
1 'polypeptide(L)'
;AVHPRDKLDVQKIVSLCDEKKVPIYVFGGGSSCNMGFRPQKEGITLVLNTHMNKVLAVNELNHTCRVQAGCMGPQLEDALNKAPERFQTTHRFTNGHFPQSFEISSVGGWVLTLGSGQASTYYGEPYNLVLAMEMVTPVGIINTSDYVTTATGPRVADMLKGSEGVFGVLTELTIKIFRYMPENRKYFSYIFPNFEKAVSASREICQGQFGLPAVFRISDAFETENAFQMYPQLQIIEWVLDKVLGMKPGKRCLCMGTVEGEEGFTKLVQKKIARIAKKHGAFSTGAGPSKIWEKDRYTSFLIGEAISDYDIIMDTVETPVKWDNLHHIHDAVLKYAHSVPGTTCFGHMSHFYPYGTNLYFIFGVKGSVEDYVKYRTALVDAMVKAGGTPSHHHGVGRLMHQWIEGFLGKNEMDVLRTLKKHFDPNNIMNPGAQLGLDVPEHLKR
;
A
#
# COMPACT_ATOMS: atom_id res chain seq x y z
N ALA A 1 -21.72 10.25 -13.85
CA ALA A 1 -20.29 10.58 -13.74
C ALA A 1 -20.04 11.97 -14.34
N VAL A 2 -19.13 12.74 -13.76
CA VAL A 2 -18.71 14.06 -14.23
C VAL A 2 -17.20 14.06 -14.35
N HIS A 3 -16.66 14.63 -15.43
CA HIS A 3 -15.24 14.62 -15.76
C HIS A 3 -14.72 16.07 -15.79
N PRO A 4 -14.22 16.62 -14.67
CA PRO A 4 -13.71 17.99 -14.60
C PRO A 4 -12.41 18.12 -15.41
N ARG A 5 -12.24 19.26 -16.08
CA ARG A 5 -11.05 19.55 -16.90
C ARG A 5 -9.90 20.16 -16.10
N ASP A 6 -10.27 20.88 -15.05
CA ASP A 6 -9.33 21.59 -14.19
C ASP A 6 -9.93 21.85 -12.80
N LYS A 7 -9.17 22.50 -11.92
CA LYS A 7 -9.61 22.82 -10.56
C LYS A 7 -10.81 23.76 -10.52
N LEU A 8 -10.99 24.65 -11.51
CA LEU A 8 -12.12 25.59 -11.54
C LEU A 8 -13.42 24.85 -11.81
N ASP A 9 -13.39 23.85 -12.68
CA ASP A 9 -14.53 22.94 -12.89
C ASP A 9 -14.84 22.19 -11.59
N VAL A 10 -13.81 21.64 -10.90
CA VAL A 10 -13.98 20.98 -9.59
C VAL A 10 -14.63 21.92 -8.58
N GLN A 11 -14.13 23.16 -8.47
CA GLN A 11 -14.67 24.15 -7.53
C GLN A 11 -16.13 24.48 -7.80
N LYS A 12 -16.50 24.69 -9.06
CA LYS A 12 -17.90 24.95 -9.46
C LYS A 12 -18.81 23.77 -9.11
N ILE A 13 -18.36 22.54 -9.41
CA ILE A 13 -19.12 21.32 -9.12
C ILE A 13 -19.30 21.16 -7.60
N VAL A 14 -18.23 21.30 -6.82
CA VAL A 14 -18.29 21.18 -5.35
C VAL A 14 -19.22 22.23 -4.77
N SER A 15 -19.11 23.51 -5.19
CA SER A 15 -19.97 24.59 -4.71
C SER A 15 -21.46 24.35 -5.05
N LEU A 16 -21.76 23.92 -6.27
CA LEU A 16 -23.14 23.60 -6.69
C LEU A 16 -23.71 22.41 -5.90
N CYS A 17 -22.90 21.35 -5.72
CA CYS A 17 -23.31 20.18 -4.96
C CYS A 17 -23.51 20.51 -3.48
N ASP A 18 -22.70 21.41 -2.91
CA ASP A 18 -22.87 21.86 -1.53
C ASP A 18 -24.16 22.66 -1.35
N GLU A 19 -24.44 23.60 -2.26
CA GLU A 19 -25.73 24.35 -2.29
C GLU A 19 -26.94 23.40 -2.38
N LYS A 20 -26.86 22.41 -3.27
CA LYS A 20 -27.96 21.48 -3.52
C LYS A 20 -27.95 20.25 -2.61
N LYS A 21 -26.95 20.10 -1.72
CA LYS A 21 -26.74 18.95 -0.82
C LYS A 21 -26.66 17.62 -1.58
N VAL A 22 -26.00 17.61 -2.73
CA VAL A 22 -25.79 16.43 -3.57
C VAL A 22 -24.46 15.77 -3.21
N PRO A 23 -24.45 14.47 -2.85
CA PRO A 23 -23.22 13.75 -2.55
C PRO A 23 -22.23 13.71 -3.71
N ILE A 24 -20.94 13.84 -3.39
CA ILE A 24 -19.82 13.71 -4.30
C ILE A 24 -18.94 12.52 -3.90
N TYR A 25 -18.66 11.65 -4.85
CA TYR A 25 -17.72 10.53 -4.72
C TYR A 25 -16.59 10.72 -5.70
N VAL A 26 -15.35 10.80 -5.22
CA VAL A 26 -14.18 11.03 -6.07
C VAL A 26 -13.65 9.69 -6.58
N PHE A 27 -13.44 9.60 -7.88
CA PHE A 27 -12.92 8.42 -8.56
C PHE A 27 -11.58 8.73 -9.22
N GLY A 28 -10.51 8.05 -8.77
CA GLY A 28 -9.20 8.05 -9.41
C GLY A 28 -9.08 6.86 -10.38
N GLY A 29 -8.53 5.75 -9.92
CA GLY A 29 -8.42 4.50 -10.66
C GLY A 29 -9.44 3.41 -10.25
N GLY A 30 -10.15 3.59 -9.15
CA GLY A 30 -11.12 2.60 -8.65
C GLY A 30 -10.48 1.34 -8.05
N SER A 31 -9.21 1.39 -7.65
CA SER A 31 -8.41 0.23 -7.24
C SER A 31 -8.43 -0.05 -5.72
N SER A 32 -9.18 0.70 -4.91
CA SER A 32 -9.21 0.52 -3.46
C SER A 32 -9.83 -0.83 -3.06
N CYS A 33 -9.05 -1.70 -2.45
CA CYS A 33 -9.49 -3.02 -1.96
C CYS A 33 -10.62 -2.88 -0.92
N ASN A 34 -10.58 -1.83 -0.09
CA ASN A 34 -11.60 -1.58 0.94
C ASN A 34 -12.82 -0.80 0.43
N MET A 35 -13.01 -0.71 -0.90
CA MET A 35 -14.21 -0.15 -1.56
C MET A 35 -14.52 1.32 -1.19
N GLY A 36 -13.50 2.13 -0.84
CA GLY A 36 -13.68 3.53 -0.45
C GLY A 36 -14.31 4.43 -1.50
N PHE A 37 -14.17 4.06 -2.78
CA PHE A 37 -14.74 4.77 -3.92
C PHE A 37 -16.23 4.45 -4.19
N ARG A 38 -16.81 3.42 -3.55
CA ARG A 38 -18.16 2.93 -3.83
C ARG A 38 -19.21 3.89 -3.27
N PRO A 39 -20.12 4.46 -4.10
CA PRO A 39 -21.21 5.32 -3.63
C PRO A 39 -22.14 4.59 -2.67
N GLN A 40 -22.61 5.30 -1.62
CA GLN A 40 -23.60 4.78 -0.67
C GLN A 40 -25.00 5.34 -0.89
N LYS A 41 -25.08 6.51 -1.54
CA LYS A 41 -26.31 7.21 -1.84
C LYS A 41 -26.25 7.72 -3.29
N GLU A 42 -27.37 8.10 -3.85
CA GLU A 42 -27.42 8.83 -5.12
C GLU A 42 -26.59 10.10 -5.03
N GLY A 43 -25.83 10.42 -6.07
CA GLY A 43 -24.95 11.56 -6.11
C GLY A 43 -24.12 11.62 -7.37
N ILE A 44 -23.04 12.39 -7.35
CA ILE A 44 -22.12 12.57 -8.47
C ILE A 44 -20.84 11.80 -8.22
N THR A 45 -20.42 10.99 -9.20
CA THR A 45 -19.05 10.46 -9.27
C THR A 45 -18.18 11.42 -10.07
N LEU A 46 -17.17 11.98 -9.44
CA LEU A 46 -16.24 12.92 -10.02
C LEU A 46 -14.98 12.20 -10.46
N VAL A 47 -14.81 12.03 -11.77
CA VAL A 47 -13.76 11.21 -12.39
C VAL A 47 -12.58 12.08 -12.79
N LEU A 48 -11.45 11.99 -12.09
CA LEU A 48 -10.30 12.87 -12.28
C LEU A 48 -9.35 12.40 -13.39
N ASN A 49 -9.19 11.10 -13.59
CA ASN A 49 -8.19 10.53 -14.49
C ASN A 49 -8.43 10.80 -15.98
N THR A 50 -9.58 11.35 -16.37
CA THR A 50 -9.89 11.66 -17.77
C THR A 50 -9.13 12.90 -18.25
N HIS A 51 -9.10 13.96 -17.47
CA HIS A 51 -8.53 15.26 -17.88
C HIS A 51 -7.49 15.80 -16.90
N MET A 52 -7.58 15.49 -15.62
CA MET A 52 -6.68 15.96 -14.58
C MET A 52 -5.58 14.90 -14.27
N ASN A 53 -4.84 14.51 -15.31
CA ASN A 53 -3.92 13.35 -15.30
C ASN A 53 -2.50 13.70 -15.75
N LYS A 54 -2.09 14.98 -15.67
CA LYS A 54 -0.81 15.45 -16.23
C LYS A 54 0.27 15.54 -15.15
N VAL A 55 1.51 15.23 -15.53
CA VAL A 55 2.72 15.70 -14.85
C VAL A 55 2.95 17.14 -15.32
N LEU A 56 2.90 18.10 -14.41
CA LEU A 56 2.90 19.53 -14.70
C LEU A 56 4.30 20.11 -14.75
N ALA A 57 5.18 19.67 -13.86
CA ALA A 57 6.57 20.15 -13.80
C ALA A 57 7.46 19.14 -13.08
N VAL A 58 8.73 19.08 -13.50
CA VAL A 58 9.82 18.39 -12.80
C VAL A 58 10.89 19.41 -12.45
N ASN A 59 11.23 19.51 -11.16
CA ASN A 59 12.29 20.37 -10.68
C ASN A 59 13.49 19.51 -10.29
N GLU A 60 14.50 19.47 -11.15
CA GLU A 60 15.72 18.67 -10.95
C GLU A 60 16.56 19.17 -9.76
N LEU A 61 16.60 20.49 -9.51
CA LEU A 61 17.39 21.06 -8.43
C LEU A 61 16.83 20.65 -7.04
N ASN A 62 15.50 20.63 -6.94
CA ASN A 62 14.83 20.31 -5.69
C ASN A 62 14.43 18.83 -5.57
N HIS A 63 14.62 18.04 -6.64
CA HIS A 63 14.12 16.67 -6.74
C HIS A 63 12.63 16.58 -6.42
N THR A 64 11.82 17.41 -7.07
CA THR A 64 10.36 17.45 -6.89
C THR A 64 9.63 17.39 -8.22
N CYS A 65 8.41 16.86 -8.17
CA CYS A 65 7.50 16.80 -9.30
C CYS A 65 6.15 17.34 -8.87
N ARG A 66 5.56 18.24 -9.70
CA ARG A 66 4.19 18.68 -9.55
C ARG A 66 3.29 17.88 -10.50
N VAL A 67 2.25 17.27 -9.97
CA VAL A 67 1.40 16.32 -10.68
C VAL A 67 -0.06 16.47 -10.31
N GLN A 68 -0.97 16.28 -11.26
CA GLN A 68 -2.40 16.25 -11.02
C GLN A 68 -2.84 14.93 -10.39
N ALA A 69 -3.82 14.96 -9.51
CA ALA A 69 -4.24 13.83 -8.69
C ALA A 69 -4.80 12.62 -9.49
N GLY A 70 -5.36 12.87 -10.67
CA GLY A 70 -5.85 11.82 -11.58
C GLY A 70 -4.76 11.16 -12.43
N CYS A 71 -3.49 11.57 -12.33
CA CYS A 71 -2.39 10.93 -13.05
C CYS A 71 -2.23 9.48 -12.58
N MET A 72 -2.16 8.54 -13.53
CA MET A 72 -2.01 7.12 -13.24
C MET A 72 -0.53 6.77 -13.03
N GLY A 73 -0.26 5.70 -12.28
CA GLY A 73 1.09 5.24 -11.98
C GLY A 73 2.01 5.13 -13.19
N PRO A 74 1.64 4.39 -14.25
CA PRO A 74 2.45 4.27 -15.47
C PRO A 74 2.70 5.61 -16.17
N GLN A 75 1.72 6.52 -16.15
CA GLN A 75 1.88 7.85 -16.75
C GLN A 75 2.91 8.70 -16.00
N LEU A 76 2.88 8.65 -14.65
CA LEU A 76 3.85 9.35 -13.80
C LEU A 76 5.26 8.82 -14.05
N GLU A 77 5.47 7.50 -13.95
CA GLU A 77 6.79 6.90 -14.11
C GLU A 77 7.34 7.08 -15.54
N ASP A 78 6.52 6.93 -16.58
CA ASP A 78 6.95 7.21 -17.96
C ASP A 78 7.40 8.66 -18.14
N ALA A 79 6.67 9.62 -17.53
CA ALA A 79 7.05 11.03 -17.59
C ALA A 79 8.35 11.31 -16.84
N LEU A 80 8.56 10.71 -15.67
CA LEU A 80 9.75 10.87 -14.84
C LEU A 80 10.98 10.14 -15.45
N ASN A 81 10.79 8.93 -15.96
CA ASN A 81 11.86 8.17 -16.64
C ASN A 81 12.33 8.84 -17.95
N LYS A 82 11.46 9.63 -18.60
CA LYS A 82 11.74 10.44 -19.78
C LYS A 82 11.85 11.93 -19.47
N ALA A 83 12.22 12.28 -18.23
CA ALA A 83 12.33 13.68 -17.82
C ALA A 83 13.34 14.50 -18.63
N PRO A 84 14.49 13.95 -19.08
CA PRO A 84 15.40 14.68 -19.99
C PRO A 84 14.71 15.16 -21.26
N GLU A 85 13.90 14.32 -21.90
CA GLU A 85 13.21 14.65 -23.15
C GLU A 85 12.00 15.54 -22.94
N ARG A 86 11.25 15.35 -21.82
CA ARG A 86 9.98 16.04 -21.56
C ARG A 86 10.13 17.35 -20.81
N PHE A 87 11.11 17.42 -19.89
CA PHE A 87 11.27 18.55 -18.96
C PHE A 87 12.69 19.15 -19.00
N GLN A 88 13.55 18.73 -19.97
CA GLN A 88 14.89 19.25 -20.15
C GLN A 88 15.79 19.08 -18.92
N THR A 89 15.59 18.01 -18.16
CA THR A 89 16.44 17.65 -17.03
C THR A 89 17.71 16.95 -17.50
N THR A 90 18.75 16.94 -16.66
CA THR A 90 19.98 16.18 -16.94
C THR A 90 19.81 14.69 -16.64
N HIS A 91 18.98 14.37 -15.65
CA HIS A 91 18.80 13.01 -15.13
C HIS A 91 17.40 12.48 -15.34
N ARG A 92 17.31 11.14 -15.43
CA ARG A 92 16.04 10.40 -15.34
C ARG A 92 15.63 10.31 -13.87
N PHE A 93 14.31 10.31 -13.63
CA PHE A 93 13.74 10.23 -12.28
C PHE A 93 12.73 9.10 -12.15
N THR A 94 12.43 8.75 -10.90
CA THR A 94 11.35 7.89 -10.44
C THR A 94 10.72 8.49 -9.19
N ASN A 95 9.43 8.23 -8.95
CA ASN A 95 8.84 8.51 -7.65
C ASN A 95 9.14 7.39 -6.63
N GLY A 96 9.46 6.17 -7.11
CA GLY A 96 9.74 5.01 -6.28
C GLY A 96 8.50 4.39 -5.62
N HIS A 97 7.31 4.87 -5.96
CA HIS A 97 6.06 4.40 -5.38
C HIS A 97 5.34 3.43 -6.33
N PHE A 98 5.40 2.14 -6.02
CA PHE A 98 4.88 1.06 -6.85
C PHE A 98 3.90 0.19 -6.06
N PRO A 99 2.64 0.63 -5.80
CA PRO A 99 1.65 -0.22 -5.15
C PRO A 99 1.30 -1.44 -6.02
N GLN A 100 0.66 -2.46 -5.44
CA GLN A 100 0.20 -3.64 -6.19
C GLN A 100 -0.73 -3.26 -7.35
N SER A 101 -1.54 -2.22 -7.15
CA SER A 101 -2.47 -1.65 -8.13
C SER A 101 -1.85 -0.60 -9.06
N PHE A 102 -0.52 -0.54 -9.18
CA PHE A 102 0.21 0.53 -9.88
C PHE A 102 -0.36 0.87 -11.26
N GLU A 103 -0.70 -0.14 -12.06
CA GLU A 103 -1.17 0.05 -13.43
C GLU A 103 -2.57 0.66 -13.52
N ILE A 104 -3.38 0.51 -12.47
CA ILE A 104 -4.79 0.92 -12.45
C ILE A 104 -5.11 1.92 -11.34
N SER A 105 -4.11 2.47 -10.66
CA SER A 105 -4.30 3.42 -9.57
C SER A 105 -3.74 4.80 -9.87
N SER A 106 -4.35 5.84 -9.30
CA SER A 106 -3.95 7.22 -9.47
C SER A 106 -3.12 7.74 -8.31
N VAL A 107 -2.26 8.72 -8.59
CA VAL A 107 -1.39 9.38 -7.60
C VAL A 107 -2.20 9.96 -6.43
N GLY A 108 -3.32 10.62 -6.73
CA GLY A 108 -4.21 11.15 -5.69
C GLY A 108 -4.84 10.05 -4.83
N GLY A 109 -5.17 8.91 -5.45
CA GLY A 109 -5.66 7.72 -4.74
C GLY A 109 -4.64 7.20 -3.74
N TRP A 110 -3.37 7.07 -4.12
CA TRP A 110 -2.29 6.62 -3.22
C TRP A 110 -2.19 7.46 -1.96
N VAL A 111 -2.29 8.77 -2.11
CA VAL A 111 -2.15 9.73 -1.00
C VAL A 111 -3.38 9.71 -0.09
N LEU A 112 -4.57 9.67 -0.69
CA LEU A 112 -5.81 9.72 0.08
C LEU A 112 -6.18 8.40 0.76
N THR A 113 -5.61 7.26 0.33
CA THR A 113 -5.75 5.97 1.02
C THR A 113 -4.51 5.59 1.84
N LEU A 114 -3.44 6.41 1.80
CA LEU A 114 -2.12 6.07 2.35
C LEU A 114 -1.57 4.75 1.82
N GLY A 115 -1.85 4.48 0.55
CA GLY A 115 -1.40 3.25 -0.10
C GLY A 115 0.12 3.17 -0.16
N SER A 116 0.71 2.08 0.34
CA SER A 116 2.16 1.88 0.28
C SER A 116 2.60 1.22 -1.02
N GLY A 117 3.76 1.65 -1.52
CA GLY A 117 4.42 1.01 -2.65
C GLY A 117 5.30 -0.17 -2.23
N GLN A 118 5.49 -1.15 -3.10
CA GLN A 118 6.33 -2.33 -2.85
C GLN A 118 7.81 -1.98 -2.58
N ALA A 119 8.25 -0.78 -2.99
CA ALA A 119 9.58 -0.26 -2.73
C ALA A 119 9.63 0.76 -1.56
N SER A 120 8.57 0.83 -0.75
CA SER A 120 8.43 1.80 0.35
C SER A 120 9.50 1.67 1.43
N THR A 121 10.08 0.48 1.60
CA THR A 121 11.18 0.25 2.56
C THR A 121 12.35 1.21 2.32
N TYR A 122 12.64 1.59 1.09
CA TYR A 122 13.70 2.52 0.73
C TYR A 122 13.18 3.93 0.39
N TYR A 123 12.17 4.02 -0.48
CA TYR A 123 11.67 5.30 -0.98
C TYR A 123 10.73 6.01 0.00
N GLY A 124 10.09 5.27 0.90
CA GLY A 124 9.08 5.78 1.83
C GLY A 124 7.67 5.65 1.29
N GLU A 125 6.75 6.22 2.02
CA GLU A 125 5.29 6.15 1.84
C GLU A 125 4.72 7.54 1.56
N PRO A 126 3.42 7.68 1.25
CA PRO A 126 2.82 8.98 0.95
C PRO A 126 3.08 10.06 1.99
N TYR A 127 3.14 9.71 3.29
CA TYR A 127 3.54 10.67 4.33
C TYR A 127 4.91 11.30 4.08
N ASN A 128 5.86 10.52 3.55
CA ASN A 128 7.23 10.94 3.30
C ASN A 128 7.42 11.53 1.91
N LEU A 129 6.63 11.06 0.94
CA LEU A 129 6.78 11.41 -0.47
C LEU A 129 6.06 12.70 -0.86
N VAL A 130 4.92 13.02 -0.21
CA VAL A 130 4.13 14.20 -0.52
C VAL A 130 4.59 15.41 0.27
N LEU A 131 5.00 16.46 -0.42
CA LEU A 131 5.48 17.71 0.16
C LEU A 131 4.37 18.74 0.30
N ALA A 132 3.53 18.89 -0.74
CA ALA A 132 2.42 19.83 -0.76
C ALA A 132 1.21 19.27 -1.52
N MET A 133 0.04 19.82 -1.23
CA MET A 133 -1.24 19.40 -1.78
C MET A 133 -2.13 20.60 -2.05
N GLU A 134 -2.92 20.52 -3.12
CA GLU A 134 -4.04 21.40 -3.38
C GLU A 134 -5.34 20.59 -3.29
N MET A 135 -6.25 21.01 -2.43
CA MET A 135 -7.54 20.34 -2.21
C MET A 135 -8.70 21.34 -2.31
N VAL A 136 -9.69 21.00 -3.10
CA VAL A 136 -10.95 21.76 -3.20
C VAL A 136 -11.95 21.17 -2.21
N THR A 137 -12.42 21.97 -1.27
CA THR A 137 -13.42 21.59 -0.26
C THR A 137 -14.68 22.44 -0.41
N PRO A 138 -15.82 22.02 0.17
CA PRO A 138 -17.02 22.88 0.24
C PRO A 138 -16.79 24.29 0.82
N VAL A 139 -15.84 24.41 1.74
CA VAL A 139 -15.55 25.72 2.38
C VAL A 139 -14.44 26.51 1.70
N GLY A 140 -13.82 26.00 0.63
CA GLY A 140 -12.79 26.70 -0.14
C GLY A 140 -11.63 25.82 -0.57
N ILE A 141 -10.61 26.45 -1.15
CA ILE A 141 -9.40 25.77 -1.64
C ILE A 141 -8.32 25.83 -0.57
N ILE A 142 -7.74 24.68 -0.26
CA ILE A 142 -6.60 24.56 0.63
C ILE A 142 -5.36 24.33 -0.23
N ASN A 143 -4.37 25.19 -0.10
CA ASN A 143 -3.04 25.04 -0.67
C ASN A 143 -2.04 24.91 0.47
N THR A 144 -1.43 23.74 0.61
CA THR A 144 -0.37 23.55 1.59
C THR A 144 0.98 23.93 0.97
N SER A 145 1.91 24.38 1.82
CA SER A 145 3.22 24.84 1.37
C SER A 145 4.21 23.69 1.22
N ASP A 146 5.10 23.78 0.23
CA ASP A 146 6.14 22.79 -0.10
C ASP A 146 7.53 23.11 0.52
N TYR A 147 7.56 23.76 1.65
CA TYR A 147 8.81 24.01 2.37
C TYR A 147 9.52 22.73 2.77
N VAL A 148 10.85 22.77 2.75
CA VAL A 148 11.70 21.64 3.11
C VAL A 148 11.34 21.11 4.50
N THR A 149 11.29 22.01 5.49
CA THR A 149 10.78 21.78 6.84
C THR A 149 10.44 23.11 7.49
N THR A 150 9.49 23.10 8.41
CA THR A 150 9.04 24.33 9.08
C THR A 150 8.55 24.02 10.49
N ALA A 151 8.77 24.93 11.41
CA ALA A 151 8.28 24.88 12.79
C ALA A 151 7.08 25.83 13.02
N THR A 152 6.24 26.00 12.00
CA THR A 152 5.09 26.93 12.02
C THR A 152 3.78 26.25 12.49
N GLY A 153 3.87 25.25 13.32
CA GLY A 153 2.73 24.52 13.90
C GLY A 153 2.45 23.17 13.20
N PRO A 154 1.32 22.53 13.52
CA PRO A 154 0.90 21.28 12.91
C PRO A 154 0.75 21.40 11.40
N ARG A 155 1.19 20.38 10.66
CA ARG A 155 1.11 20.37 9.19
C ARG A 155 -0.29 19.95 8.75
N VAL A 156 -1.06 20.87 8.17
CA VAL A 156 -2.38 20.58 7.61
C VAL A 156 -2.32 19.51 6.52
N ALA A 157 -1.26 19.50 5.71
CA ALA A 157 -1.04 18.45 4.70
C ALA A 157 -1.11 17.03 5.29
N ASP A 158 -0.57 16.80 6.50
CA ASP A 158 -0.58 15.49 7.12
C ASP A 158 -1.97 15.07 7.64
N MET A 159 -2.85 16.05 7.94
CA MET A 159 -4.25 15.80 8.29
C MET A 159 -5.12 15.49 7.06
N LEU A 160 -4.73 15.94 5.87
CA LEU A 160 -5.44 15.71 4.62
C LEU A 160 -5.08 14.36 3.97
N LYS A 161 -3.86 13.86 4.21
CA LYS A 161 -3.44 12.53 3.76
C LYS A 161 -4.27 11.45 4.45
N GLY A 162 -4.64 10.41 3.73
CA GLY A 162 -5.48 9.33 4.27
C GLY A 162 -6.96 9.71 4.46
N SER A 163 -7.39 10.87 3.96
CA SER A 163 -8.77 11.34 4.14
C SER A 163 -9.80 10.65 3.22
N GLU A 164 -9.38 9.81 2.29
CA GLU A 164 -10.27 9.03 1.40
C GLU A 164 -11.40 9.85 0.75
N GLY A 165 -11.13 11.15 0.49
CA GLY A 165 -12.08 12.07 -0.14
C GLY A 165 -13.20 12.61 0.77
N VAL A 166 -13.13 12.38 2.09
CA VAL A 166 -14.19 12.88 3.00
C VAL A 166 -14.06 14.37 3.31
N PHE A 167 -12.88 14.98 3.09
CA PHE A 167 -12.68 16.41 3.34
C PHE A 167 -12.79 17.25 2.08
N GLY A 168 -12.56 16.66 0.90
CA GLY A 168 -12.55 17.40 -0.35
C GLY A 168 -11.99 16.59 -1.51
N VAL A 169 -11.78 17.28 -2.62
CA VAL A 169 -11.23 16.75 -3.87
C VAL A 169 -9.78 17.19 -4.00
N LEU A 170 -8.85 16.22 -3.92
CA LEU A 170 -7.44 16.46 -4.19
C LEU A 170 -7.23 16.72 -5.68
N THR A 171 -6.62 17.85 -6.05
CA THR A 171 -6.46 18.27 -7.44
C THR A 171 -5.02 18.20 -7.92
N GLU A 172 -4.07 18.69 -7.13
CA GLU A 172 -2.64 18.71 -7.44
C GLU A 172 -1.79 18.32 -6.23
N LEU A 173 -0.59 17.84 -6.52
CA LEU A 173 0.42 17.42 -5.54
C LEU A 173 1.81 17.88 -5.96
N THR A 174 2.63 18.23 -4.97
CA THR A 174 4.09 18.28 -5.12
C THR A 174 4.67 17.07 -4.39
N ILE A 175 5.35 16.19 -5.13
CA ILE A 175 5.92 14.93 -4.62
C ILE A 175 7.43 14.89 -4.79
N LYS A 176 8.12 14.16 -3.92
CA LYS A 176 9.54 13.85 -4.06
C LYS A 176 9.78 12.93 -5.24
N ILE A 177 10.91 13.12 -5.89
CA ILE A 177 11.41 12.21 -6.92
C ILE A 177 12.88 11.87 -6.64
N PHE A 178 13.33 10.76 -7.16
CA PHE A 178 14.66 10.21 -6.96
C PHE A 178 15.31 9.94 -8.30
N ARG A 179 16.63 9.97 -8.37
CA ARG A 179 17.33 9.60 -9.59
C ARG A 179 17.04 8.15 -9.96
N TYR A 180 16.65 7.91 -11.19
CA TYR A 180 16.35 6.58 -11.72
C TYR A 180 17.61 5.97 -12.33
N MET A 181 18.16 4.94 -11.66
CA MET A 181 19.42 4.26 -12.00
C MET A 181 19.22 2.74 -12.10
N PRO A 182 18.37 2.24 -13.03
CA PRO A 182 18.04 0.81 -13.13
C PRO A 182 19.25 -0.07 -13.45
N GLU A 183 20.29 0.48 -14.07
CA GLU A 183 21.57 -0.16 -14.38
C GLU A 183 22.33 -0.60 -13.12
N ASN A 184 22.12 0.07 -12.00
CA ASN A 184 22.75 -0.24 -10.71
C ASN A 184 21.94 -1.21 -9.84
N ARG A 185 20.72 -1.55 -10.24
CA ARG A 185 19.81 -2.41 -9.47
C ARG A 185 20.42 -3.78 -9.21
N LYS A 186 20.34 -4.24 -7.97
CA LYS A 186 20.77 -5.57 -7.55
C LYS A 186 19.56 -6.37 -7.06
N TYR A 187 19.49 -7.63 -7.47
CA TYR A 187 18.45 -8.57 -7.05
C TYR A 187 19.03 -9.58 -6.08
N PHE A 188 18.23 -10.02 -5.12
CA PHE A 188 18.61 -11.09 -4.21
C PHE A 188 17.41 -11.94 -3.85
N SER A 189 17.66 -13.24 -3.65
CA SER A 189 16.66 -14.17 -3.12
C SER A 189 17.33 -15.21 -2.25
N TYR A 190 16.63 -15.59 -1.17
CA TYR A 190 17.09 -16.56 -0.18
C TYR A 190 15.96 -17.48 0.25
N ILE A 191 16.29 -18.72 0.64
CA ILE A 191 15.39 -19.58 1.39
C ILE A 191 15.92 -19.65 2.82
N PHE A 192 15.10 -19.24 3.79
CA PHE A 192 15.37 -19.41 5.21
C PHE A 192 14.82 -20.74 5.71
N PRO A 193 15.45 -21.38 6.73
CA PRO A 193 15.01 -22.68 7.25
C PRO A 193 13.64 -22.63 7.92
N ASN A 194 13.23 -21.49 8.46
CA ASN A 194 11.92 -21.25 9.06
C ASN A 194 11.61 -19.74 9.18
N PHE A 195 10.36 -19.43 9.54
CA PHE A 195 9.86 -18.05 9.65
C PHE A 195 10.57 -17.25 10.75
N GLU A 196 10.89 -17.86 11.89
CA GLU A 196 11.61 -17.19 12.99
C GLU A 196 12.99 -16.68 12.55
N LYS A 197 13.75 -17.50 11.80
CA LYS A 197 15.07 -17.09 11.25
C LYS A 197 14.91 -15.99 10.20
N ALA A 198 13.89 -16.04 9.37
CA ALA A 198 13.59 -15.02 8.37
C ALA A 198 13.24 -13.68 9.05
N VAL A 199 12.38 -13.68 10.07
CA VAL A 199 12.03 -12.49 10.87
C VAL A 199 13.25 -11.90 11.55
N SER A 200 14.08 -12.74 12.20
CA SER A 200 15.30 -12.29 12.88
C SER A 200 16.30 -11.64 11.92
N ALA A 201 16.49 -12.22 10.73
CA ALA A 201 17.35 -11.66 9.69
C ALA A 201 16.81 -10.32 9.17
N SER A 202 15.49 -10.22 8.95
CA SER A 202 14.86 -8.99 8.48
C SER A 202 15.03 -7.85 9.46
N ARG A 203 14.79 -8.12 10.75
CA ARG A 203 15.01 -7.13 11.80
C ARG A 203 16.46 -6.67 11.83
N GLU A 204 17.44 -7.60 11.77
CA GLU A 204 18.87 -7.24 11.74
C GLU A 204 19.24 -6.39 10.52
N ILE A 205 18.64 -6.68 9.35
CA ILE A 205 18.82 -5.86 8.14
C ILE A 205 18.24 -4.45 8.35
N CYS A 206 17.02 -4.34 8.84
CA CYS A 206 16.31 -3.07 8.98
C CYS A 206 16.93 -2.17 10.07
N GLN A 207 17.50 -2.75 11.11
CA GLN A 207 18.15 -2.05 12.22
C GLN A 207 19.66 -1.83 12.01
N GLY A 208 20.23 -2.36 10.93
CA GLY A 208 21.66 -2.38 10.69
C GLY A 208 22.31 -1.06 10.27
N GLN A 209 21.52 -0.02 9.98
CA GLN A 209 21.96 1.35 9.62
C GLN A 209 22.98 1.42 8.46
N PHE A 210 22.96 0.45 7.55
CA PHE A 210 23.86 0.40 6.38
C PHE A 210 23.12 0.68 5.04
N GLY A 211 21.88 1.12 5.10
CA GLY A 211 20.97 1.27 3.99
C GLY A 211 19.94 0.13 3.94
N LEU A 212 18.83 0.39 3.27
CA LEU A 212 17.70 -0.54 3.15
C LEU A 212 17.55 -1.02 1.71
N PRO A 213 17.05 -2.26 1.50
CA PRO A 213 16.61 -2.69 0.17
C PRO A 213 15.39 -1.87 -0.28
N ALA A 214 15.20 -1.72 -1.59
CA ALA A 214 14.03 -1.03 -2.13
C ALA A 214 12.80 -1.94 -1.99
N VAL A 215 12.81 -3.08 -2.63
CA VAL A 215 11.83 -4.14 -2.40
C VAL A 215 12.40 -5.12 -1.39
N PHE A 216 11.59 -5.47 -0.39
CA PHE A 216 11.91 -6.50 0.58
C PHE A 216 10.64 -7.26 0.95
N ARG A 217 10.62 -8.56 0.69
CA ARG A 217 9.46 -9.43 0.88
C ARG A 217 9.90 -10.77 1.43
N ILE A 218 9.16 -11.30 2.39
CA ILE A 218 9.37 -12.62 2.95
C ILE A 218 8.04 -13.34 3.04
N SER A 219 7.90 -14.41 2.29
CA SER A 219 6.76 -15.31 2.34
C SER A 219 6.85 -16.21 3.57
N ASP A 220 5.74 -16.45 4.25
CA ASP A 220 5.67 -17.48 5.27
C ASP A 220 5.82 -18.88 4.67
N ALA A 221 5.74 -19.91 5.51
CA ALA A 221 5.92 -21.28 5.03
C ALA A 221 4.81 -21.71 4.05
N PHE A 222 3.57 -21.27 4.26
CA PHE A 222 2.44 -21.63 3.39
C PHE A 222 2.54 -20.94 2.04
N GLU A 223 2.81 -19.64 2.00
CA GLU A 223 3.01 -18.92 0.74
C GLU A 223 4.24 -19.44 -0.02
N THR A 224 5.30 -19.80 0.70
CA THR A 224 6.49 -20.39 0.10
C THR A 224 6.20 -21.72 -0.59
N GLU A 225 5.44 -22.62 0.02
CA GLU A 225 5.07 -23.88 -0.61
C GLU A 225 4.18 -23.67 -1.85
N ASN A 226 3.25 -22.71 -1.81
CA ASN A 226 2.48 -22.30 -2.99
C ASN A 226 3.40 -21.79 -4.12
N ALA A 227 4.41 -20.99 -3.80
CA ALA A 227 5.38 -20.52 -4.79
C ALA A 227 6.18 -21.69 -5.40
N PHE A 228 6.56 -22.71 -4.62
CA PHE A 228 7.22 -23.90 -5.14
C PHE A 228 6.32 -24.71 -6.08
N GLN A 229 5.03 -24.75 -5.82
CA GLN A 229 4.06 -25.41 -6.71
C GLN A 229 3.82 -24.63 -8.01
N MET A 230 3.75 -23.31 -7.94
CA MET A 230 3.46 -22.44 -9.08
C MET A 230 4.67 -22.23 -10.00
N TYR A 231 5.89 -22.29 -9.47
CA TYR A 231 7.13 -21.98 -10.21
C TYR A 231 8.05 -23.20 -10.30
N PRO A 232 8.02 -23.98 -11.40
CA PRO A 232 8.85 -25.19 -11.58
C PRO A 232 10.35 -24.96 -11.37
N GLN A 233 10.83 -23.73 -11.63
CA GLN A 233 12.23 -23.35 -11.42
C GLN A 233 12.67 -23.50 -9.95
N LEU A 234 11.76 -23.35 -9.00
CA LEU A 234 12.03 -23.52 -7.59
C LEU A 234 12.07 -25.01 -7.20
N GLN A 235 11.30 -25.87 -7.89
CA GLN A 235 11.26 -27.30 -7.65
C GLN A 235 12.62 -27.97 -7.91
N ILE A 236 13.40 -27.47 -8.86
CA ILE A 236 14.72 -28.01 -9.23
C ILE A 236 15.67 -28.05 -8.01
N ILE A 237 15.57 -27.03 -7.13
CA ILE A 237 16.41 -26.94 -5.93
C ILE A 237 15.80 -27.60 -4.70
N GLU A 238 14.55 -28.08 -4.78
CA GLU A 238 13.80 -28.59 -3.64
C GLU A 238 14.50 -29.77 -2.97
N TRP A 239 15.00 -30.73 -3.76
CA TRP A 239 15.74 -31.87 -3.23
C TRP A 239 16.98 -31.44 -2.43
N VAL A 240 17.73 -30.44 -2.93
CA VAL A 240 18.93 -29.93 -2.22
C VAL A 240 18.50 -29.26 -0.91
N LEU A 241 17.45 -28.43 -0.93
CA LEU A 241 16.93 -27.77 0.25
C LEU A 241 16.49 -28.77 1.32
N ASP A 242 15.71 -29.79 0.95
CA ASP A 242 15.19 -30.79 1.89
C ASP A 242 16.26 -31.80 2.37
N LYS A 243 16.95 -32.46 1.44
CA LYS A 243 17.81 -33.60 1.75
C LYS A 243 19.22 -33.18 2.15
N VAL A 244 19.77 -32.10 1.59
CA VAL A 244 21.14 -31.66 1.86
C VAL A 244 21.18 -30.61 2.96
N LEU A 245 20.28 -29.62 2.92
CA LEU A 245 20.29 -28.50 3.84
C LEU A 245 19.29 -28.62 5.00
N GLY A 246 18.44 -29.65 5.00
CA GLY A 246 17.45 -29.88 6.06
C GLY A 246 16.33 -28.84 6.14
N MET A 247 16.15 -28.05 5.08
CA MET A 247 15.09 -27.04 4.99
C MET A 247 13.79 -27.69 4.53
N LYS A 248 13.01 -28.15 5.49
CA LYS A 248 11.81 -28.97 5.24
C LYS A 248 10.68 -28.19 4.59
N PRO A 249 9.94 -28.81 3.64
CA PRO A 249 8.65 -28.30 3.18
C PRO A 249 7.73 -27.96 4.35
N GLY A 250 6.92 -26.90 4.21
CA GLY A 250 6.01 -26.41 5.26
C GLY A 250 6.68 -25.68 6.44
N LYS A 251 8.01 -25.48 6.39
CA LYS A 251 8.75 -24.67 7.38
C LYS A 251 9.60 -23.58 6.74
N ARG A 252 10.18 -23.84 5.58
CA ARG A 252 11.07 -22.93 4.86
C ARG A 252 10.33 -21.68 4.36
N CYS A 253 11.05 -20.56 4.27
CA CYS A 253 10.49 -19.25 3.90
C CYS A 253 11.29 -18.61 2.78
N LEU A 254 10.62 -18.20 1.70
CA LEU A 254 11.23 -17.49 0.58
C LEU A 254 11.35 -16.01 0.92
N CYS A 255 12.56 -15.50 0.77
CA CYS A 255 12.87 -14.07 0.84
C CYS A 255 13.31 -13.57 -0.53
N MET A 256 12.82 -12.42 -0.94
CA MET A 256 13.21 -11.79 -2.20
C MET A 256 13.25 -10.27 -2.08
N GLY A 257 14.04 -9.63 -2.94
CA GLY A 257 14.07 -8.17 -2.97
C GLY A 257 15.05 -7.57 -3.97
N THR A 258 15.05 -6.24 -3.98
CA THR A 258 15.95 -5.42 -4.81
C THR A 258 16.67 -4.38 -3.98
N VAL A 259 17.85 -4.00 -4.42
CA VAL A 259 18.57 -2.82 -3.91
C VAL A 259 18.74 -1.84 -5.07
N GLU A 260 18.39 -0.60 -4.85
CA GLU A 260 18.39 0.47 -5.87
C GLU A 260 19.19 1.68 -5.38
N GLY A 261 19.73 2.45 -6.31
CA GLY A 261 20.50 3.65 -6.01
C GLY A 261 21.86 3.70 -6.71
N GLU A 262 22.81 4.40 -6.14
CA GLU A 262 24.19 4.52 -6.64
C GLU A 262 24.90 3.16 -6.57
N GLU A 263 25.85 2.91 -7.49
CA GLU A 263 26.48 1.60 -7.68
C GLU A 263 27.22 1.09 -6.44
N GLY A 264 27.99 1.97 -5.77
CA GLY A 264 28.73 1.61 -4.55
C GLY A 264 27.79 1.28 -3.39
N PHE A 265 26.71 2.07 -3.26
CA PHE A 265 25.66 1.83 -2.28
C PHE A 265 24.96 0.48 -2.51
N THR A 266 24.53 0.20 -3.74
CA THR A 266 23.82 -1.05 -4.04
C THR A 266 24.67 -2.28 -3.80
N LYS A 267 25.97 -2.25 -4.16
CA LYS A 267 26.94 -3.31 -3.89
C LYS A 267 27.14 -3.53 -2.39
N LEU A 268 27.28 -2.44 -1.61
CA LEU A 268 27.47 -2.50 -0.16
C LEU A 268 26.27 -3.14 0.54
N VAL A 269 25.07 -2.63 0.25
CA VAL A 269 23.82 -3.10 0.88
C VAL A 269 23.59 -4.57 0.54
N GLN A 270 23.70 -4.96 -0.73
CA GLN A 270 23.57 -6.37 -1.13
C GLN A 270 24.55 -7.29 -0.38
N LYS A 271 25.83 -6.88 -0.25
CA LYS A 271 26.84 -7.65 0.48
C LYS A 271 26.48 -7.80 1.97
N LYS A 272 25.96 -6.74 2.60
CA LYS A 272 25.54 -6.78 4.00
C LYS A 272 24.32 -7.69 4.19
N ILE A 273 23.30 -7.60 3.32
CA ILE A 273 22.15 -8.49 3.32
C ILE A 273 22.58 -9.94 3.17
N ALA A 274 23.46 -10.26 2.21
CA ALA A 274 23.97 -11.61 2.00
C ALA A 274 24.66 -12.19 3.24
N ARG A 275 25.47 -11.37 3.95
CA ARG A 275 26.14 -11.78 5.19
C ARG A 275 25.17 -12.07 6.31
N ILE A 276 24.13 -11.23 6.48
CA ILE A 276 23.10 -11.42 7.51
C ILE A 276 22.26 -12.65 7.17
N ALA A 277 21.80 -12.81 5.92
CA ALA A 277 21.05 -13.97 5.49
C ALA A 277 21.83 -15.28 5.78
N LYS A 278 23.11 -15.33 5.43
CA LYS A 278 23.98 -16.49 5.73
C LYS A 278 24.12 -16.75 7.23
N LYS A 279 24.27 -15.70 8.06
CA LYS A 279 24.34 -15.81 9.54
C LYS A 279 23.09 -16.48 10.11
N HIS A 280 21.91 -16.23 9.52
CA HIS A 280 20.63 -16.84 9.90
C HIS A 280 20.33 -18.14 9.17
N GLY A 281 21.31 -18.75 8.52
CA GLY A 281 21.21 -20.07 7.88
C GLY A 281 20.49 -20.09 6.54
N ALA A 282 20.33 -18.95 5.88
CA ALA A 282 19.66 -18.90 4.59
C ALA A 282 20.52 -19.46 3.46
N PHE A 283 19.88 -20.13 2.51
CA PHE A 283 20.43 -20.56 1.23
C PHE A 283 20.12 -19.54 0.15
N SER A 284 21.13 -19.10 -0.62
CA SER A 284 20.92 -18.15 -1.71
C SER A 284 20.41 -18.86 -2.97
N THR A 285 19.31 -18.35 -3.52
CA THR A 285 18.77 -18.79 -4.81
C THR A 285 19.11 -17.81 -5.95
N GLY A 286 20.00 -16.86 -5.67
CA GLY A 286 20.44 -15.86 -6.64
C GLY A 286 19.40 -14.79 -6.93
N ALA A 287 19.43 -14.27 -8.17
CA ALA A 287 18.55 -13.17 -8.61
C ALA A 287 17.23 -13.67 -9.26
N GLY A 288 17.15 -14.95 -9.60
CA GLY A 288 16.07 -15.52 -10.42
C GLY A 288 14.68 -15.26 -9.85
N PRO A 289 14.36 -15.71 -8.63
CA PRO A 289 13.02 -15.55 -8.06
C PRO A 289 12.58 -14.09 -7.98
N SER A 290 13.46 -13.16 -7.59
CA SER A 290 13.15 -11.72 -7.54
C SER A 290 12.84 -11.12 -8.91
N LYS A 291 13.56 -11.54 -9.96
CA LYS A 291 13.31 -11.08 -11.34
C LYS A 291 11.99 -11.60 -11.89
N ILE A 292 11.66 -12.86 -11.61
CA ILE A 292 10.36 -13.46 -11.99
C ILE A 292 9.23 -12.70 -11.30
N TRP A 293 9.33 -12.52 -9.98
CA TRP A 293 8.34 -11.79 -9.21
C TRP A 293 8.17 -10.35 -9.73
N GLU A 294 9.25 -9.63 -10.02
CA GLU A 294 9.17 -8.26 -10.54
C GLU A 294 8.41 -8.20 -11.87
N LYS A 295 8.61 -9.17 -12.76
CA LYS A 295 7.90 -9.25 -14.03
C LYS A 295 6.40 -9.45 -13.85
N ASP A 296 6.01 -10.29 -12.89
CA ASP A 296 4.63 -10.76 -12.73
C ASP A 296 3.87 -10.02 -11.62
N ARG A 297 4.51 -9.09 -10.90
CA ARG A 297 3.97 -8.48 -9.67
C ARG A 297 2.66 -7.74 -9.81
N TYR A 298 2.30 -7.28 -11.00
CA TYR A 298 1.05 -6.55 -11.27
C TYR A 298 -0.06 -7.42 -11.85
N THR A 299 0.17 -8.70 -12.10
CA THR A 299 -0.81 -9.60 -12.73
C THR A 299 -1.57 -10.48 -11.74
N SER A 300 -1.22 -10.45 -10.46
CA SER A 300 -1.78 -11.35 -9.45
C SER A 300 -3.31 -11.21 -9.25
N PHE A 301 -3.90 -10.05 -9.56
CA PHE A 301 -5.35 -9.87 -9.50
C PHE A 301 -6.10 -10.72 -10.54
N LEU A 302 -5.48 -11.08 -11.67
CA LEU A 302 -6.07 -11.94 -12.70
C LEU A 302 -6.34 -13.36 -12.17
N ILE A 303 -5.58 -13.80 -11.16
CA ILE A 303 -5.81 -15.10 -10.51
C ILE A 303 -7.16 -15.09 -9.79
N GLY A 304 -7.51 -13.98 -9.13
CA GLY A 304 -8.81 -13.82 -8.47
C GLY A 304 -9.98 -13.96 -9.43
N GLU A 305 -9.88 -13.37 -10.62
CA GLU A 305 -10.91 -13.51 -11.67
C GLU A 305 -11.01 -14.97 -12.15
N ALA A 306 -9.86 -15.61 -12.42
CA ALA A 306 -9.84 -16.98 -12.93
C ALA A 306 -10.44 -18.02 -11.97
N ILE A 307 -10.36 -17.80 -10.64
CA ILE A 307 -10.90 -18.72 -9.65
C ILE A 307 -12.34 -18.40 -9.21
N SER A 308 -12.87 -17.24 -9.57
CA SER A 308 -14.26 -16.88 -9.26
C SER A 308 -15.28 -17.86 -9.87
N ASP A 309 -14.95 -18.48 -11.01
CA ASP A 309 -15.75 -19.50 -11.68
C ASP A 309 -15.87 -20.81 -10.87
N TYR A 310 -15.09 -20.95 -9.79
CA TYR A 310 -15.10 -22.13 -8.89
C TYR A 310 -15.77 -21.84 -7.55
N ASP A 311 -16.57 -20.77 -7.44
CA ASP A 311 -17.20 -20.29 -6.21
C ASP A 311 -16.17 -19.96 -5.10
N ILE A 312 -15.00 -19.50 -5.49
CA ILE A 312 -13.94 -19.08 -4.57
C ILE A 312 -13.83 -17.55 -4.62
N ILE A 313 -14.01 -16.90 -3.48
CA ILE A 313 -13.77 -15.48 -3.29
C ILE A 313 -12.40 -15.31 -2.66
N MET A 314 -11.48 -14.65 -3.38
CA MET A 314 -10.18 -14.27 -2.84
C MET A 314 -10.17 -12.82 -2.39
N ASP A 315 -9.54 -12.57 -1.25
CA ASP A 315 -9.31 -11.22 -0.73
C ASP A 315 -8.06 -11.20 0.15
N THR A 316 -7.77 -10.03 0.68
CA THR A 316 -6.58 -9.79 1.51
C THR A 316 -6.93 -8.95 2.73
N VAL A 317 -6.23 -9.21 3.83
CA VAL A 317 -6.19 -8.33 5.00
C VAL A 317 -4.73 -8.12 5.41
N GLU A 318 -4.44 -7.00 6.03
CA GLU A 318 -3.06 -6.68 6.38
C GLU A 318 -3.01 -5.77 7.61
N THR A 319 -1.87 -5.81 8.31
CA THR A 319 -1.69 -5.04 9.54
C THR A 319 -0.22 -4.70 9.77
N PRO A 320 0.11 -3.45 10.13
CA PRO A 320 1.45 -3.14 10.63
C PRO A 320 1.68 -3.82 11.97
N VAL A 321 2.89 -4.34 12.15
CA VAL A 321 3.27 -5.04 13.37
C VAL A 321 4.64 -4.59 13.85
N LYS A 322 4.79 -4.46 15.18
CA LYS A 322 6.10 -4.30 15.81
C LYS A 322 6.82 -5.65 15.86
N TRP A 323 8.15 -5.63 15.89
CA TRP A 323 8.95 -6.86 15.90
C TRP A 323 8.65 -7.80 17.08
N ASP A 324 8.32 -7.26 18.23
CA ASP A 324 8.03 -8.02 19.47
C ASP A 324 6.65 -8.69 19.47
N ASN A 325 5.69 -8.20 18.64
CA ASN A 325 4.33 -8.77 18.56
C ASN A 325 4.07 -9.54 17.25
N LEU A 326 5.05 -9.60 16.35
CA LEU A 326 4.88 -10.14 15.00
C LEU A 326 4.40 -11.59 14.99
N HIS A 327 5.09 -12.47 15.70
CA HIS A 327 4.74 -13.89 15.75
C HIS A 327 3.38 -14.11 16.37
N HIS A 328 3.02 -13.37 17.43
CA HIS A 328 1.73 -13.50 18.10
C HIS A 328 0.57 -13.17 17.16
N ILE A 329 0.66 -12.07 16.39
CA ILE A 329 -0.39 -11.70 15.42
C ILE A 329 -0.43 -12.71 14.27
N HIS A 330 0.71 -13.06 13.68
CA HIS A 330 0.80 -14.03 12.60
C HIS A 330 0.14 -15.37 12.99
N ASP A 331 0.49 -15.92 14.14
CA ASP A 331 -0.01 -17.20 14.60
C ASP A 331 -1.50 -17.13 14.96
N ALA A 332 -1.98 -16.03 15.55
CA ALA A 332 -3.40 -15.84 15.87
C ALA A 332 -4.27 -15.82 14.60
N VAL A 333 -3.81 -15.09 13.56
CA VAL A 333 -4.53 -15.00 12.28
C VAL A 333 -4.56 -16.36 11.59
N LEU A 334 -3.41 -17.02 11.42
CA LEU A 334 -3.34 -18.33 10.75
C LEU A 334 -4.08 -19.44 11.52
N LYS A 335 -4.03 -19.42 12.85
CA LYS A 335 -4.77 -20.36 13.69
C LYS A 335 -6.28 -20.25 13.46
N TYR A 336 -6.82 -19.04 13.41
CA TYR A 336 -8.22 -18.84 13.05
C TYR A 336 -8.48 -19.28 11.61
N ALA A 337 -7.70 -18.78 10.68
CA ALA A 337 -7.87 -19.03 9.25
C ALA A 337 -7.94 -20.53 8.91
N HIS A 338 -7.01 -21.32 9.45
CA HIS A 338 -6.94 -22.75 9.18
C HIS A 338 -7.94 -23.60 10.02
N SER A 339 -8.67 -22.97 10.96
CA SER A 339 -9.73 -23.66 11.70
C SER A 339 -11.06 -23.74 10.96
N VAL A 340 -11.23 -22.99 9.86
CA VAL A 340 -12.47 -22.90 9.10
C VAL A 340 -12.35 -23.79 7.85
N PRO A 341 -13.19 -24.83 7.70
CA PRO A 341 -13.18 -25.67 6.50
C PRO A 341 -13.55 -24.90 5.22
N GLY A 342 -12.96 -25.29 4.09
CA GLY A 342 -13.23 -24.63 2.80
C GLY A 342 -12.55 -23.27 2.61
N THR A 343 -11.60 -22.95 3.49
CA THR A 343 -10.81 -21.71 3.39
C THR A 343 -9.32 -22.01 3.23
N THR A 344 -8.62 -21.04 2.65
CA THR A 344 -7.15 -21.04 2.56
C THR A 344 -6.64 -19.69 3.06
N CYS A 345 -5.48 -19.70 3.72
CA CYS A 345 -4.82 -18.45 4.11
C CYS A 345 -3.30 -18.67 4.19
N PHE A 346 -2.56 -17.69 3.70
CA PHE A 346 -1.10 -17.63 3.79
C PHE A 346 -0.65 -16.18 3.83
N GLY A 347 0.56 -15.94 4.29
CA GLY A 347 0.99 -14.59 4.54
C GLY A 347 2.43 -14.31 4.12
N HIS A 348 2.71 -13.01 4.04
CA HIS A 348 4.07 -12.52 3.87
C HIS A 348 4.30 -11.23 4.64
N MET A 349 5.56 -10.93 4.87
CA MET A 349 6.03 -9.63 5.33
C MET A 349 6.44 -8.78 4.14
N SER A 350 6.05 -7.51 4.14
CA SER A 350 6.47 -6.47 3.19
C SER A 350 6.44 -5.10 3.89
N HIS A 351 6.94 -4.03 3.23
CA HIS A 351 6.98 -2.71 3.86
C HIS A 351 7.69 -2.73 5.21
N PHE A 352 9.02 -2.78 5.16
CA PHE A 352 9.84 -2.95 6.36
C PHE A 352 10.31 -1.62 6.93
N TYR A 353 10.34 -1.56 8.27
CA TYR A 353 10.79 -0.42 9.06
C TYR A 353 11.80 -0.87 10.14
N PRO A 354 12.62 0.02 10.68
CA PRO A 354 13.48 -0.34 11.82
C PRO A 354 12.72 -0.87 13.05
N TYR A 355 11.47 -0.44 13.23
CA TYR A 355 10.63 -0.80 14.38
C TYR A 355 9.56 -1.86 14.10
N GLY A 356 9.43 -2.32 12.86
CA GLY A 356 8.42 -3.34 12.49
C GLY A 356 8.32 -3.59 11.01
N THR A 357 7.23 -4.23 10.61
CA THR A 357 6.89 -4.53 9.21
C THR A 357 5.37 -4.59 9.04
N ASN A 358 4.91 -4.82 7.84
CA ASN A 358 3.52 -5.18 7.57
C ASN A 358 3.39 -6.69 7.41
N LEU A 359 2.41 -7.29 8.08
CA LEU A 359 1.93 -8.65 7.80
C LEU A 359 0.76 -8.56 6.83
N TYR A 360 0.87 -9.26 5.73
CA TYR A 360 -0.11 -9.30 4.66
C TYR A 360 -0.63 -10.72 4.51
N PHE A 361 -1.93 -10.92 4.64
CA PHE A 361 -2.58 -12.22 4.53
C PHE A 361 -3.45 -12.27 3.28
N ILE A 362 -3.23 -13.27 2.45
CA ILE A 362 -4.06 -13.60 1.29
C ILE A 362 -4.92 -14.78 1.71
N PHE A 363 -6.21 -14.70 1.49
CA PHE A 363 -7.13 -15.78 1.83
C PHE A 363 -8.14 -16.04 0.72
N GLY A 364 -8.63 -17.29 0.67
CA GLY A 364 -9.71 -17.72 -0.20
C GLY A 364 -10.81 -18.37 0.60
N VAL A 365 -12.07 -18.07 0.25
CA VAL A 365 -13.26 -18.67 0.84
C VAL A 365 -14.07 -19.31 -0.27
N LYS A 366 -14.31 -20.60 -0.17
CA LYS A 366 -15.24 -21.31 -1.05
C LYS A 366 -16.64 -21.24 -0.45
N GLY A 367 -17.57 -20.56 -1.15
CA GLY A 367 -18.94 -20.40 -0.70
C GLY A 367 -19.57 -19.10 -1.15
N SER A 368 -20.61 -18.68 -0.44
CA SER A 368 -21.39 -17.48 -0.73
C SER A 368 -20.65 -16.18 -0.30
N VAL A 369 -21.15 -15.04 -0.78
CA VAL A 369 -20.71 -13.72 -0.32
C VAL A 369 -20.93 -13.56 1.21
N GLU A 370 -21.98 -14.16 1.75
CA GLU A 370 -22.25 -14.13 3.20
C GLU A 370 -21.19 -14.91 3.99
N ASP A 371 -20.77 -16.09 3.50
CA ASP A 371 -19.67 -16.87 4.10
C ASP A 371 -18.36 -16.09 4.07
N TYR A 372 -18.08 -15.43 2.94
CA TYR A 372 -16.91 -14.55 2.81
C TYR A 372 -16.95 -13.39 3.81
N VAL A 373 -18.05 -12.66 3.91
CA VAL A 373 -18.17 -11.51 4.85
C VAL A 373 -17.99 -11.99 6.29
N LYS A 374 -18.59 -13.10 6.66
CA LYS A 374 -18.46 -13.71 8.00
C LYS A 374 -17.01 -14.09 8.28
N TYR A 375 -16.37 -14.79 7.35
CA TYR A 375 -14.98 -15.22 7.51
C TYR A 375 -14.02 -14.05 7.61
N ARG A 376 -14.11 -13.09 6.66
CA ARG A 376 -13.28 -11.88 6.64
C ARG A 376 -13.41 -11.08 7.94
N THR A 377 -14.65 -10.89 8.41
CA THR A 377 -14.91 -10.17 9.64
C THR A 377 -14.24 -10.83 10.83
N ALA A 378 -14.37 -12.14 11.00
CA ALA A 378 -13.76 -12.88 12.09
C ALA A 378 -12.22 -12.94 11.98
N LEU A 379 -11.67 -12.96 10.75
CA LEU A 379 -10.24 -12.88 10.51
C LEU A 379 -9.67 -11.52 10.99
N VAL A 380 -10.34 -10.41 10.66
CA VAL A 380 -9.96 -9.07 11.14
C VAL A 380 -10.13 -8.97 12.66
N ASP A 381 -11.20 -9.53 13.23
CA ASP A 381 -11.37 -9.60 14.70
C ASP A 381 -10.21 -10.35 15.37
N ALA A 382 -9.77 -11.47 14.82
CA ALA A 382 -8.63 -12.22 15.35
C ALA A 382 -7.34 -11.40 15.29
N MET A 383 -7.12 -10.69 14.18
CA MET A 383 -5.97 -9.81 13.97
C MET A 383 -5.94 -8.64 14.97
N VAL A 384 -7.06 -7.92 15.11
CA VAL A 384 -7.18 -6.77 16.02
C VAL A 384 -7.07 -7.21 17.49
N LYS A 385 -7.72 -8.32 17.87
CA LYS A 385 -7.61 -8.90 19.23
C LYS A 385 -6.18 -9.30 19.61
N ALA A 386 -5.37 -9.71 18.62
CA ALA A 386 -3.95 -10.00 18.83
C ALA A 386 -3.07 -8.74 18.91
N GLY A 387 -3.64 -7.55 18.80
CA GLY A 387 -2.93 -6.27 18.87
C GLY A 387 -2.50 -5.71 17.51
N GLY A 388 -3.04 -6.23 16.41
CA GLY A 388 -2.93 -5.64 15.08
C GLY A 388 -3.82 -4.41 14.91
N THR A 389 -3.60 -3.65 13.85
CA THR A 389 -4.46 -2.51 13.45
C THR A 389 -5.37 -2.92 12.30
N PRO A 390 -6.48 -2.21 12.06
CA PRO A 390 -7.40 -2.55 10.97
C PRO A 390 -6.78 -2.48 9.57
N SER A 391 -5.80 -1.62 9.33
CA SER A 391 -5.12 -1.48 8.04
C SER A 391 -3.75 -0.85 8.17
N HIS A 392 -2.83 -1.20 7.26
CA HIS A 392 -1.54 -0.56 7.06
C HIS A 392 -1.55 0.34 5.81
N HIS A 393 -2.03 -0.16 4.67
CA HIS A 393 -1.95 0.55 3.37
C HIS A 393 -3.16 0.37 2.44
N HIS A 394 -4.17 -0.43 2.82
CA HIS A 394 -5.38 -0.57 2.02
C HIS A 394 -6.42 0.53 2.28
N GLY A 395 -6.16 1.39 3.27
CA GLY A 395 -7.12 2.39 3.74
C GLY A 395 -8.24 1.77 4.58
N VAL A 396 -9.14 2.63 5.02
CA VAL A 396 -10.31 2.23 5.83
C VAL A 396 -11.45 1.75 4.92
N GLY A 397 -11.80 2.56 3.93
CA GLY A 397 -12.89 2.28 2.99
C GLY A 397 -14.21 1.94 3.66
N ARG A 398 -14.97 1.07 2.99
CA ARG A 398 -16.25 0.55 3.49
C ARG A 398 -16.11 -0.77 4.25
N LEU A 399 -14.96 -1.42 4.16
CA LEU A 399 -14.78 -2.76 4.73
C LEU A 399 -14.11 -2.74 6.10
N MET A 400 -13.37 -1.68 6.46
CA MET A 400 -12.66 -1.57 7.74
C MET A 400 -13.26 -0.57 8.72
N HIS A 401 -14.24 0.23 8.31
CA HIS A 401 -14.79 1.33 9.11
C HIS A 401 -15.30 0.92 10.51
N GLN A 402 -15.75 -0.32 10.68
CA GLN A 402 -16.32 -0.84 11.94
C GLN A 402 -15.29 -0.88 13.09
N TRP A 403 -14.01 -1.07 12.80
CA TRP A 403 -12.94 -1.21 13.79
C TRP A 403 -12.23 0.09 14.14
N ILE A 404 -12.48 1.17 13.39
CA ILE A 404 -11.66 2.38 13.48
C ILE A 404 -11.83 3.10 14.81
N GLU A 405 -13.06 3.28 15.29
CA GLU A 405 -13.30 3.94 16.57
C GLU A 405 -12.78 3.12 17.77
N GLY A 406 -12.90 1.79 17.71
CA GLY A 406 -12.29 0.89 18.71
C GLY A 406 -10.75 0.98 18.72
N PHE A 407 -10.14 1.19 17.56
CA PHE A 407 -8.70 1.33 17.42
C PHE A 407 -8.17 2.71 17.83
N LEU A 408 -8.75 3.79 17.30
CA LEU A 408 -8.32 5.17 17.57
C LEU A 408 -8.77 5.68 18.93
N GLY A 409 -9.90 5.21 19.41
CA GLY A 409 -10.57 5.73 20.59
C GLY A 409 -11.37 7.00 20.32
N LYS A 410 -12.26 7.32 21.28
CA LYS A 410 -13.24 8.41 21.13
C LYS A 410 -12.61 9.78 20.84
N ASN A 411 -11.53 10.13 21.54
CA ASN A 411 -10.94 11.47 21.42
C ASN A 411 -10.33 11.74 20.04
N GLU A 412 -9.64 10.77 19.43
CA GLU A 412 -9.10 10.91 18.08
C GLU A 412 -10.24 10.94 17.04
N MET A 413 -11.27 10.13 17.22
CA MET A 413 -12.45 10.15 16.36
C MET A 413 -13.19 11.50 16.42
N ASP A 414 -13.26 12.16 17.58
CA ASP A 414 -13.88 13.48 17.73
C ASP A 414 -13.06 14.55 17.00
N VAL A 415 -11.72 14.42 16.91
CA VAL A 415 -10.89 15.28 16.06
C VAL A 415 -11.24 15.08 14.58
N LEU A 416 -11.32 13.82 14.11
CA LEU A 416 -11.68 13.54 12.71
C LEU A 416 -13.09 14.05 12.36
N ARG A 417 -14.07 13.88 13.25
CA ARG A 417 -15.43 14.42 13.09
C ARG A 417 -15.44 15.96 13.05
N THR A 418 -14.59 16.60 13.84
CA THR A 418 -14.44 18.05 13.85
C THR A 418 -13.85 18.55 12.53
N LEU A 419 -12.80 17.88 12.02
CA LEU A 419 -12.23 18.20 10.70
C LEU A 419 -13.25 17.99 9.58
N LYS A 420 -14.00 16.87 9.60
CA LYS A 420 -15.08 16.64 8.64
C LYS A 420 -16.11 17.74 8.66
N LYS A 421 -16.60 18.14 9.84
CA LYS A 421 -17.58 19.21 9.98
C LYS A 421 -17.04 20.56 9.54
N HIS A 422 -15.74 20.82 9.74
CA HIS A 422 -15.10 22.05 9.28
C HIS A 422 -15.01 22.11 7.76
N PHE A 423 -14.50 21.07 7.11
CA PHE A 423 -14.25 21.07 5.66
C PHE A 423 -15.50 20.81 4.82
N ASP A 424 -16.46 20.06 5.37
CA ASP A 424 -17.68 19.63 4.68
C ASP A 424 -18.90 19.68 5.61
N PRO A 425 -19.37 20.89 5.93
CA PRO A 425 -20.45 21.08 6.92
C PRO A 425 -21.79 20.45 6.51
N ASN A 426 -22.05 20.27 5.22
CA ASN A 426 -23.26 19.66 4.67
C ASN A 426 -23.12 18.16 4.41
N ASN A 427 -21.96 17.55 4.73
CA ASN A 427 -21.67 16.12 4.55
C ASN A 427 -21.95 15.59 3.14
N ILE A 428 -21.47 16.34 2.12
CA ILE A 428 -21.58 15.96 0.72
C ILE A 428 -20.38 15.16 0.22
N MET A 429 -19.20 15.31 0.83
CA MET A 429 -17.97 14.66 0.39
C MET A 429 -17.88 13.22 0.90
N ASN A 430 -17.97 12.24 0.00
CA ASN A 430 -17.89 10.79 0.27
C ASN A 430 -18.65 10.34 1.54
N PRO A 431 -19.96 10.65 1.66
CA PRO A 431 -20.72 10.40 2.87
C PRO A 431 -20.89 8.90 3.17
N GLY A 432 -21.16 8.59 4.43
CA GLY A 432 -21.53 7.24 4.91
C GLY A 432 -20.35 6.41 5.39
N ALA A 433 -20.10 6.47 6.70
CA ALA A 433 -19.20 5.60 7.48
C ALA A 433 -17.71 5.55 7.03
N GLN A 434 -17.31 6.36 6.05
CA GLN A 434 -15.91 6.43 5.60
C GLN A 434 -15.03 6.94 6.77
N LEU A 435 -13.83 6.40 6.93
CA LEU A 435 -12.92 6.64 8.08
C LEU A 435 -13.54 6.32 9.46
N GLY A 436 -14.53 5.45 9.51
CA GLY A 436 -15.26 5.17 10.76
C GLY A 436 -16.18 6.30 11.23
N LEU A 437 -16.32 7.36 10.43
CA LEU A 437 -17.28 8.45 10.69
C LEU A 437 -18.70 7.94 10.56
N ASP A 438 -19.69 8.26 11.19
CA ASP A 438 -21.11 7.86 11.02
C ASP A 438 -21.38 6.33 11.03
N VAL A 439 -20.51 5.52 11.62
CA VAL A 439 -20.78 4.08 11.79
C VAL A 439 -21.91 3.90 12.82
N PRO A 440 -23.01 3.19 12.46
CA PRO A 440 -24.06 2.87 13.41
C PRO A 440 -23.51 2.12 14.63
N GLU A 441 -24.00 2.44 15.85
CA GLU A 441 -23.44 1.93 17.10
C GLU A 441 -23.41 0.39 17.15
N HIS A 442 -24.46 -0.27 16.61
CA HIS A 442 -24.54 -1.74 16.58
C HIS A 442 -23.57 -2.43 15.63
N LEU A 443 -22.88 -1.66 14.75
CA LEU A 443 -21.88 -2.17 13.81
C LEU A 443 -20.44 -1.92 14.28
N LYS A 444 -20.22 -1.10 15.31
CA LYS A 444 -18.88 -0.81 15.85
C LYS A 444 -18.29 -2.06 16.51
N ARG A 445 -16.97 -2.24 16.36
CA ARG A 445 -16.21 -3.39 16.86
C ARG A 445 -14.98 -2.95 17.61
#